data_4f27b51f227ed68fa4f1a2d028a5148a
#
_entry.id   4f27b51f227ed68fa4f1a2d028a5148a
#
_cell.length_a   1.000
_cell.length_b   1.000
_cell.length_c   1.000
_cell.angle_alpha   90.00
_cell.angle_beta   90.00
_cell.angle_gamma   90.00
#
_symmetry.space_group_name_H-M   'P 1'
#
loop_
_entity.id
_entity.type
_entity.pdbx_description
1 polymer ?
#
loop_
_entity_poly.entity_id
_entity_poly.type
_entity_poly.pdbx_seq_one_letter_code
_entity_poly.pdbx_strand_id
1 'polypeptide(L)'
;MVPSVIDYLLQLPEAMHFARVQELCGDGVFFYRMLSEYGNGTFQLIEFEDDLLLILIGDYTPKDTFEKITEISEDYMEISQFETDSSSFKIGGRKKNQVDKGIYCYLNTQKKTYTYCEGGKPVRFTKVILR
;
A
#
# COMPACT_ATOMS: atom_id res chain seq x y z
N MET A 1 -17.33 6.93 9.07
CA MET A 1 -16.29 7.97 8.95
C MET A 1 -15.30 7.59 7.86
N VAL A 2 -14.96 8.56 7.00
CA VAL A 2 -13.98 8.34 5.94
C VAL A 2 -12.56 8.48 6.54
N PRO A 3 -11.69 7.48 6.42
CA PRO A 3 -10.36 7.53 7.03
C PRO A 3 -9.43 8.52 6.33
N SER A 4 -8.45 9.03 7.07
CA SER A 4 -7.32 9.74 6.51
C SER A 4 -6.41 8.76 5.76
N VAL A 5 -5.43 9.28 5.02
CA VAL A 5 -4.45 8.41 4.32
C VAL A 5 -3.71 7.52 5.31
N ILE A 6 -3.24 8.06 6.43
CA ILE A 6 -2.51 7.25 7.43
C ILE A 6 -3.40 6.17 8.04
N ASP A 7 -4.64 6.50 8.37
CA ASP A 7 -5.56 5.53 8.96
C ASP A 7 -5.86 4.41 7.96
N TYR A 8 -6.05 4.74 6.68
CA TYR A 8 -6.24 3.76 5.64
C TYR A 8 -5.03 2.82 5.52
N LEU A 9 -3.81 3.39 5.51
CA LEU A 9 -2.59 2.62 5.34
C LEU A 9 -2.28 1.73 6.54
N LEU A 10 -2.74 2.11 7.74
CA LEU A 10 -2.61 1.27 8.92
C LEU A 10 -3.62 0.11 8.92
N GLN A 11 -4.77 0.29 8.25
CA GLN A 11 -5.81 -0.73 8.16
C GLN A 11 -5.60 -1.70 6.99
N LEU A 12 -4.98 -1.23 5.91
CA LEU A 12 -4.81 -2.02 4.69
C LEU A 12 -4.09 -3.35 4.90
N PRO A 13 -2.97 -3.41 5.62
CA PRO A 13 -2.28 -4.69 5.81
C PRO A 13 -3.16 -5.75 6.48
N GLU A 14 -3.95 -5.36 7.47
CA GLU A 14 -4.86 -6.30 8.15
C GLU A 14 -5.94 -6.79 7.20
N ALA A 15 -6.46 -5.94 6.34
CA ALA A 15 -7.44 -6.32 5.32
C ALA A 15 -6.84 -7.30 4.31
N MET A 16 -5.55 -7.26 4.08
CA MET A 16 -4.81 -8.16 3.19
C MET A 16 -4.25 -9.39 3.92
N HIS A 17 -4.67 -9.63 5.17
CA HIS A 17 -4.24 -10.78 5.99
C HIS A 17 -2.78 -10.73 6.44
N PHE A 18 -2.28 -9.52 6.71
CA PHE A 18 -1.01 -9.32 7.41
C PHE A 18 -1.28 -9.19 8.91
N ALA A 19 -0.35 -9.67 9.71
CA ALA A 19 -0.35 -9.47 11.16
C ALA A 19 0.81 -8.56 11.56
N ARG A 20 0.54 -7.65 12.50
CA ARG A 20 1.57 -6.76 13.03
C ARG A 20 2.57 -7.54 13.86
N VAL A 21 3.86 -7.33 13.62
CA VAL A 21 4.95 -7.94 14.38
C VAL A 21 5.42 -6.90 15.40
N GLN A 22 4.88 -6.94 16.61
CA GLN A 22 5.07 -5.89 17.62
C GLN A 22 6.52 -5.67 18.00
N GLU A 23 7.31 -6.73 18.11
CA GLU A 23 8.72 -6.64 18.48
C GLU A 23 9.59 -5.94 17.42
N LEU A 24 9.09 -5.77 16.20
CA LEU A 24 9.77 -5.06 15.12
C LEU A 24 9.20 -3.66 14.89
N CYS A 25 8.20 -3.26 15.68
CA CYS A 25 7.64 -1.92 15.62
C CYS A 25 8.36 -0.97 16.58
N GLY A 26 8.37 0.32 16.24
CA GLY A 26 8.97 1.36 17.08
C GLY A 26 8.23 2.67 16.85
N ASP A 27 8.85 3.80 17.24
CA ASP A 27 8.24 5.12 17.02
C ASP A 27 8.13 5.40 15.53
N GLY A 28 6.87 5.50 15.04
CA GLY A 28 6.60 5.76 13.65
C GLY A 28 6.96 4.61 12.69
N VAL A 29 7.29 3.43 13.22
CA VAL A 29 7.63 2.26 12.39
C VAL A 29 6.65 1.14 12.66
N PHE A 30 5.95 0.69 11.61
CA PHE A 30 4.99 -0.40 11.68
C PHE A 30 5.43 -1.51 10.74
N PHE A 31 5.62 -2.70 11.30
CA PHE A 31 6.07 -3.87 10.55
C PHE A 31 5.00 -4.95 10.58
N TYR A 32 4.69 -5.50 9.41
CA TYR A 32 3.67 -6.54 9.24
C TYR A 32 4.23 -7.73 8.47
N ARG A 33 3.74 -8.91 8.82
CA ARG A 33 4.07 -10.15 8.10
C ARG A 33 2.78 -10.82 7.65
N MET A 34 2.73 -11.26 6.39
CA MET A 34 1.56 -11.96 5.88
C MET A 34 1.39 -13.29 6.61
N LEU A 35 0.14 -13.61 6.99
CA LEU A 35 -0.18 -14.90 7.59
C LEU A 35 0.06 -16.00 6.56
N SER A 36 0.70 -17.10 6.99
CA SER A 36 1.13 -18.17 6.09
C SER A 36 0.01 -18.83 5.29
N GLU A 37 -1.21 -18.79 5.80
CA GLU A 37 -2.40 -19.30 5.11
C GLU A 37 -2.76 -18.48 3.87
N TYR A 38 -2.33 -17.23 3.83
CA TYR A 38 -2.73 -16.26 2.79
C TYR A 38 -1.59 -15.86 1.85
N GLY A 39 -0.38 -16.35 2.12
CA GLY A 39 0.78 -16.06 1.29
C GLY A 39 2.04 -15.93 2.12
N ASN A 40 2.98 -15.12 1.64
CA ASN A 40 4.22 -14.86 2.37
C ASN A 40 4.69 -13.44 2.11
N GLY A 41 5.56 -12.94 2.98
CA GLY A 41 6.20 -11.65 2.80
C GLY A 41 5.89 -10.65 3.89
N THR A 42 6.31 -9.40 3.65
CA THR A 42 6.30 -8.33 4.63
C THR A 42 5.77 -7.03 4.04
N PHE A 43 5.29 -6.18 4.95
CA PHE A 43 4.86 -4.82 4.63
C PHE A 43 5.31 -3.91 5.76
N GLN A 44 5.89 -2.77 5.42
CA GLN A 44 6.35 -1.79 6.38
C GLN A 44 5.75 -0.43 6.08
N LEU A 45 5.40 0.29 7.14
CA LEU A 45 4.96 1.67 7.08
C LEU A 45 5.82 2.49 8.03
N ILE A 46 6.42 3.56 7.53
CA ILE A 46 7.27 4.45 8.32
C ILE A 46 6.69 5.86 8.22
N GLU A 47 6.41 6.48 9.38
CA GLU A 47 5.89 7.83 9.48
C GLU A 47 7.00 8.83 9.81
N PHE A 48 6.94 9.99 9.16
CA PHE A 48 7.83 11.13 9.42
C PHE A 48 7.03 12.41 9.52
N GLU A 49 7.59 13.41 10.21
CA GLU A 49 7.04 14.78 10.24
C GLU A 49 5.54 14.83 10.57
N ASP A 50 5.15 14.19 11.66
CA ASP A 50 3.75 14.15 12.11
C ASP A 50 2.81 13.66 11.01
N ASP A 51 3.19 12.59 10.31
CA ASP A 51 2.43 11.96 9.23
C ASP A 51 2.32 12.76 7.94
N LEU A 52 3.15 13.80 7.77
CA LEU A 52 3.20 14.54 6.51
C LEU A 52 3.92 13.74 5.41
N LEU A 53 4.86 12.90 5.82
CA LEU A 53 5.62 12.02 4.93
C LEU A 53 5.51 10.58 5.41
N LEU A 54 5.08 9.70 4.52
CA LEU A 54 4.94 8.28 4.81
C LEU A 54 5.76 7.48 3.79
N ILE A 55 6.47 6.47 4.27
CA ILE A 55 7.18 5.53 3.40
C ILE A 55 6.58 4.14 3.59
N LEU A 56 6.22 3.51 2.47
CA LEU A 56 5.70 2.15 2.46
C LEU A 56 6.68 1.25 1.71
N ILE A 57 6.97 0.09 2.29
CA ILE A 57 7.81 -0.92 1.66
C ILE A 57 7.04 -2.23 1.67
N GLY A 58 6.75 -2.74 0.49
CA GLY A 58 6.06 -4.02 0.33
C GLY A 58 6.94 -5.03 -0.38
N ASP A 59 6.97 -6.25 0.15
CA ASP A 59 7.67 -7.38 -0.45
C ASP A 59 6.91 -8.65 -0.06
N TYR A 60 5.92 -9.02 -0.88
CA TYR A 60 5.05 -10.14 -0.55
C TYR A 60 4.49 -10.81 -1.80
N THR A 61 4.05 -12.05 -1.61
CA THR A 61 3.34 -12.82 -2.64
C THR A 61 2.03 -13.31 -2.03
N PRO A 62 0.89 -12.71 -2.39
CA PRO A 62 -0.39 -13.17 -1.89
C PRO A 62 -0.80 -14.46 -2.58
N LYS A 63 -1.51 -15.32 -1.87
CA LYS A 63 -2.04 -16.56 -2.43
C LYS A 63 -3.23 -16.28 -3.34
N ASP A 64 -4.10 -15.37 -2.92
CA ASP A 64 -5.31 -15.01 -3.63
C ASP A 64 -5.25 -13.56 -4.12
N THR A 65 -6.01 -13.28 -5.18
CA THR A 65 -6.12 -11.92 -5.70
C THR A 65 -6.86 -11.03 -4.69
N PHE A 66 -6.32 -9.84 -4.46
CA PHE A 66 -6.92 -8.83 -3.60
C PHE A 66 -7.25 -7.58 -4.40
N GLU A 67 -8.46 -7.07 -4.23
CA GLU A 67 -8.90 -5.82 -4.86
C GLU A 67 -9.78 -5.05 -3.89
N LYS A 68 -9.50 -3.75 -3.74
CA LYS A 68 -10.29 -2.88 -2.87
C LYS A 68 -10.23 -1.45 -3.35
N ILE A 69 -11.39 -0.78 -3.38
CA ILE A 69 -11.52 0.66 -3.58
C ILE A 69 -11.94 1.24 -2.24
N THR A 70 -11.22 2.25 -1.75
CA THR A 70 -11.50 2.86 -0.45
C THR A 70 -11.58 4.37 -0.61
N GLU A 71 -12.59 4.99 -0.01
CA GLU A 71 -12.67 6.44 0.12
C GLU A 71 -11.75 6.90 1.24
N ILE A 72 -11.09 8.04 1.00
CA ILE A 72 -10.20 8.69 1.98
C ILE A 72 -10.58 10.15 2.11
N SER A 73 -10.21 10.79 3.22
CA SER A 73 -10.66 12.14 3.53
C SER A 73 -9.81 13.25 2.95
N GLU A 74 -8.74 12.93 2.24
CA GLU A 74 -7.77 13.92 1.77
C GLU A 74 -7.13 13.53 0.44
N ASP A 75 -6.55 14.52 -0.23
CA ASP A 75 -5.70 14.30 -1.39
C ASP A 75 -4.27 14.00 -0.93
N TYR A 76 -3.48 13.36 -1.78
CA TYR A 76 -2.08 13.09 -1.47
C TYR A 76 -1.27 12.91 -2.76
N MET A 77 0.04 13.10 -2.64
CA MET A 77 0.98 12.83 -3.73
C MET A 77 1.69 11.51 -3.44
N GLU A 78 1.88 10.70 -4.46
CA GLU A 78 2.58 9.43 -4.34
C GLU A 78 3.73 9.37 -5.34
N ILE A 79 4.90 8.94 -4.85
CA ILE A 79 6.04 8.58 -5.66
C ILE A 79 6.31 7.11 -5.38
N SER A 80 6.20 6.28 -6.41
CA SER A 80 6.29 4.83 -6.26
C SER A 80 7.37 4.25 -7.16
N GLN A 81 8.14 3.32 -6.61
CA GLN A 81 9.05 2.48 -7.38
C GLN A 81 8.56 1.04 -7.29
N PHE A 82 8.25 0.44 -8.43
CA PHE A 82 7.82 -0.95 -8.52
C PHE A 82 8.94 -1.79 -9.11
N GLU A 83 9.24 -2.91 -8.45
CA GLU A 83 10.24 -3.88 -8.90
C GLU A 83 9.58 -5.10 -9.57
N THR A 84 8.24 -5.17 -9.54
CA THR A 84 7.46 -6.26 -10.13
C THR A 84 6.29 -5.70 -10.95
N ASP A 85 5.75 -6.51 -11.88
CA ASP A 85 4.66 -6.13 -12.78
C ASP A 85 3.29 -6.65 -12.32
N SER A 86 3.16 -7.06 -11.07
CA SER A 86 2.00 -7.78 -10.55
C SER A 86 0.89 -6.92 -9.94
N SER A 87 1.11 -5.60 -9.86
CA SER A 87 0.16 -4.66 -9.29
C SER A 87 -0.51 -3.83 -10.37
N SER A 88 -1.63 -3.22 -10.02
CA SER A 88 -2.27 -2.21 -10.86
C SER A 88 -2.87 -1.11 -10.01
N PHE A 89 -3.09 0.04 -10.63
CA PHE A 89 -3.67 1.17 -9.96
C PHE A 89 -4.69 1.87 -10.87
N LYS A 90 -5.53 2.68 -10.26
CA LYS A 90 -6.57 3.43 -10.93
C LYS A 90 -6.46 4.91 -10.56
N ILE A 91 -6.38 5.76 -11.57
CA ILE A 91 -6.29 7.20 -11.38
C ILE A 91 -7.57 7.84 -11.89
N GLY A 92 -8.19 8.66 -11.05
CA GLY A 92 -9.32 9.49 -11.46
C GLY A 92 -10.55 8.71 -11.92
N GLY A 93 -10.84 7.56 -11.34
CA GLY A 93 -11.98 6.74 -11.75
C GLY A 93 -11.85 6.12 -13.13
N ARG A 94 -10.69 6.28 -13.76
CA ARG A 94 -10.41 5.76 -15.09
C ARG A 94 -10.16 4.25 -15.06
N LYS A 95 -10.03 3.69 -16.27
CA LYS A 95 -9.68 2.31 -16.49
C LYS A 95 -8.42 1.92 -15.68
N LYS A 96 -8.46 0.77 -15.06
CA LYS A 96 -7.34 0.16 -14.35
C LYS A 96 -6.10 0.12 -15.23
N ASN A 97 -4.99 0.64 -14.71
CA ASN A 97 -3.70 0.62 -15.37
C ASN A 97 -2.82 -0.45 -14.73
N GLN A 98 -2.25 -1.32 -15.54
CA GLN A 98 -1.26 -2.26 -15.05
C GLN A 98 0.02 -1.51 -14.73
N VAL A 99 0.62 -1.81 -13.57
CA VAL A 99 1.86 -1.21 -13.15
C VAL A 99 3.01 -2.09 -13.62
N ASP A 100 3.82 -1.54 -14.52
CA ASP A 100 5.07 -2.16 -14.94
C ASP A 100 6.20 -1.71 -13.99
N LYS A 101 7.34 -2.41 -14.07
CA LYS A 101 8.55 -1.99 -13.33
C LYS A 101 8.89 -0.55 -13.70
N GLY A 102 9.18 0.27 -12.70
CA GLY A 102 9.55 1.65 -12.95
C GLY A 102 9.20 2.57 -11.79
N ILE A 103 9.35 3.86 -12.04
CA ILE A 103 9.06 4.93 -11.08
C ILE A 103 7.87 5.73 -11.59
N TYR A 104 6.91 5.94 -10.69
CA TYR A 104 5.67 6.66 -10.98
C TYR A 104 5.49 7.78 -9.97
N CYS A 105 5.00 8.92 -10.44
CA CYS A 105 4.66 10.04 -9.57
C CYS A 105 3.28 10.56 -10.00
N TYR A 106 2.38 10.69 -9.04
CA TYR A 106 1.06 11.24 -9.34
C TYR A 106 0.45 11.92 -8.10
N LEU A 107 -0.47 12.87 -8.40
CA LEU A 107 -1.27 13.54 -7.39
C LEU A 107 -2.66 12.89 -7.36
N ASN A 108 -3.03 12.34 -6.23
CA ASN A 108 -4.35 11.75 -6.06
C ASN A 108 -5.30 12.80 -5.50
N THR A 109 -6.20 13.29 -6.36
CA THR A 109 -7.20 14.31 -6.01
C THR A 109 -8.62 13.76 -5.95
N GLN A 110 -8.79 12.45 -6.06
CA GLN A 110 -10.11 11.81 -6.13
C GLN A 110 -10.66 11.42 -4.76
N LYS A 111 -9.86 11.54 -3.71
CA LYS A 111 -10.21 11.07 -2.35
C LYS A 111 -10.65 9.61 -2.34
N LYS A 112 -10.00 8.82 -3.18
CA LYS A 112 -10.19 7.38 -3.29
C LYS A 112 -8.86 6.71 -3.57
N THR A 113 -8.68 5.50 -3.04
CA THR A 113 -7.54 4.67 -3.40
C THR A 113 -8.02 3.35 -3.99
N TYR A 114 -7.21 2.79 -4.85
CA TYR A 114 -7.45 1.50 -5.48
C TYR A 114 -6.24 0.60 -5.24
N THR A 115 -6.49 -0.54 -4.62
CA THR A 115 -5.44 -1.54 -4.37
C THR A 115 -5.80 -2.81 -5.11
N TYR A 116 -4.86 -3.32 -5.90
CA TYR A 116 -5.01 -4.58 -6.61
C TYR A 116 -3.69 -5.34 -6.59
N CYS A 117 -3.76 -6.61 -6.20
CA CYS A 117 -2.62 -7.53 -6.25
C CYS A 117 -3.10 -8.86 -6.79
N GLU A 118 -2.42 -9.37 -7.81
CA GLU A 118 -2.78 -10.65 -8.40
C GLU A 118 -2.24 -11.81 -7.56
N GLY A 119 -3.10 -12.79 -7.27
CA GLY A 119 -2.74 -13.96 -6.50
C GLY A 119 -1.64 -14.78 -7.17
N GLY A 120 -0.70 -15.26 -6.36
CA GLY A 120 0.42 -16.08 -6.83
C GLY A 120 1.57 -15.32 -7.45
N LYS A 121 1.48 -14.00 -7.56
CA LYS A 121 2.54 -13.16 -8.16
C LYS A 121 3.23 -12.30 -7.11
N PRO A 122 4.56 -12.18 -7.17
CA PRO A 122 5.30 -11.34 -6.23
C PRO A 122 5.00 -9.87 -6.43
N VAL A 123 4.85 -9.15 -5.33
CA VAL A 123 4.66 -7.70 -5.29
C VAL A 123 5.82 -7.11 -4.52
N ARG A 124 6.58 -6.22 -5.15
CA ARG A 124 7.69 -5.54 -4.49
C ARG A 124 7.72 -4.08 -4.90
N PHE A 125 7.64 -3.20 -3.91
CA PHE A 125 7.59 -1.76 -4.15
C PHE A 125 8.12 -0.97 -2.96
N THR A 126 8.52 0.28 -3.26
CA THR A 126 8.75 1.32 -2.25
C THR A 126 7.93 2.53 -2.67
N LYS A 127 7.15 3.07 -1.75
CA LYS A 127 6.30 4.24 -2.00
C LYS A 127 6.59 5.33 -1.00
N VAL A 128 6.58 6.57 -1.47
CA VAL A 128 6.63 7.77 -0.63
C VAL A 128 5.31 8.50 -0.83
N ILE A 129 4.62 8.76 0.26
CA ILE A 129 3.35 9.48 0.25
C ILE A 129 3.52 10.81 0.97
N LEU A 130 3.14 11.88 0.29
CA LEU A 130 3.17 13.26 0.80
C LEU A 130 1.74 13.74 0.96
N ARG A 131 1.43 14.17 2.17
CA ARG A 131 0.09 14.69 2.50
C ARG A 131 0.00 16.20 2.36
#